data_43804f22e87697f0f749700cd2ac42ec
#
_entry.id   43804f22e87697f0f749700cd2ac42ec
#
_cell.length_a   1.000
_cell.length_b   1.000
_cell.length_c   1.000
_cell.angle_alpha   90.00
_cell.angle_beta   90.00
_cell.angle_gamma   90.00
#
_symmetry.space_group_name_H-M   'P 1'
#
loop_
_entity.id
_entity.type
_entity.pdbx_description
1 polymer ?
#
loop_
_entity_poly.entity_id
_entity_poly.type
_entity_poly.pdbx_seq_one_letter_code
_entity_poly.pdbx_strand_id
1 'polypeptide(L)'
;MEEVGVQSLVLLRPQTGDNEGKLGIIFGQRRCKAAIIAADKAKEEGRTYMLVPALIRDDLRGVDDEALTLSVIENKHRRDAHARDYVEAARQLSLMPLPQAAKERHARALGLSAAELTAADKASKLDDKSLSAAVAHDFDLVELADFQEVAHISNARSRLEAAKARDRNDGAGTRGHWAHALQCLKDEAAEKAKRAQLKQDLAAAGIKLVDWDWRWHETPMRPLKDLVTPLGTAITADQHARCPGHAATLNPFKPTVTWLCTDWRACQHKLSPEASGSAAPDAAEMAEKRRRTIRYNAVWRQARPVRQEFIANLCTRPGDATDEIWKFTLSTITGTSAMYSQYIARHRTDLISAFLKIKDPNHDSEPWRRVEDPFGPLITRTGATGRWRLLFAQVAAVYEHQAMSDQAWRNPISKDTTNWLAFLQRQKYALSDIEAEVLDSARERPSSSAA
;
A
#
# COMPACT_ATOMS: atom_id res chain seq x y z
N MET A 1 33.61 35.77 11.66
CA MET A 1 32.79 36.16 12.82
C MET A 1 33.64 36.78 13.94
N GLU A 2 34.81 36.30 14.20
CA GLU A 2 35.69 36.82 15.27
C GLU A 2 36.10 38.30 15.06
N GLU A 3 36.28 38.73 13.79
CA GLU A 3 36.71 40.10 13.48
C GLU A 3 35.57 41.08 13.20
N VAL A 4 34.48 40.62 12.60
CA VAL A 4 33.40 41.48 12.11
C VAL A 4 32.05 41.31 12.79
N GLY A 5 31.97 40.38 13.77
CA GLY A 5 30.74 40.06 14.47
C GLY A 5 29.67 39.41 13.60
N VAL A 6 28.46 39.34 14.13
CA VAL A 6 27.27 38.83 13.41
C VAL A 6 26.63 39.99 12.63
N GLN A 7 26.63 39.89 11.30
CA GLN A 7 26.12 40.95 10.42
C GLN A 7 24.61 40.83 10.11
N SER A 8 23.98 39.66 10.37
CA SER A 8 22.57 39.43 10.09
C SER A 8 21.77 39.31 11.37
N LEU A 9 20.57 39.86 11.39
CA LEU A 9 19.65 39.79 12.52
C LEU A 9 19.34 38.34 12.90
N VAL A 10 19.22 38.09 14.20
CA VAL A 10 18.57 36.89 14.77
C VAL A 10 17.16 37.24 15.24
N LEU A 11 16.22 36.33 15.14
CA LEU A 11 14.86 36.53 15.63
C LEU A 11 14.69 35.80 16.96
N LEU A 12 14.29 36.54 17.96
CA LEU A 12 14.11 36.06 19.33
C LEU A 12 12.69 36.34 19.81
N ARG A 13 12.25 35.58 20.83
CA ARG A 13 11.01 35.85 21.56
C ARG A 13 11.22 35.67 23.05
N PRO A 14 10.47 36.37 23.92
CA PRO A 14 10.45 36.07 25.35
C PRO A 14 9.91 34.67 25.61
N GLN A 15 10.54 33.96 26.53
CA GLN A 15 10.11 32.65 27.00
C GLN A 15 9.11 32.79 28.18
N THR A 16 8.33 31.72 28.43
CA THR A 16 7.38 31.60 29.55
C THR A 16 7.68 30.36 30.38
N GLY A 17 7.05 30.23 31.55
CA GLY A 17 7.22 29.10 32.46
C GLY A 17 8.63 29.01 33.03
N ASP A 18 9.21 27.81 33.06
CA ASP A 18 10.55 27.56 33.65
C ASP A 18 11.69 28.34 32.99
N ASN A 19 11.44 28.94 31.84
CA ASN A 19 12.40 29.75 31.11
C ASN A 19 12.03 31.25 31.09
N GLU A 20 11.14 31.67 31.95
CA GLU A 20 10.76 33.11 32.06
C GLU A 20 12.00 33.99 32.29
N GLY A 21 12.03 35.12 31.61
CA GLY A 21 13.19 36.04 31.63
C GLY A 21 14.30 35.68 30.64
N LYS A 22 14.22 34.54 29.96
CA LYS A 22 15.14 34.14 28.86
C LYS A 22 14.52 34.49 27.51
N LEU A 23 15.40 34.63 26.49
CA LEU A 23 14.99 34.79 25.10
C LEU A 23 15.18 33.48 24.34
N GLY A 24 14.12 32.99 23.73
CA GLY A 24 14.14 31.81 22.82
C GLY A 24 14.50 32.23 21.40
N ILE A 25 15.30 31.45 20.72
CA ILE A 25 15.72 31.71 19.35
C ILE A 25 14.69 31.11 18.40
N ILE A 26 14.02 31.93 17.60
CA ILE A 26 13.12 31.49 16.51
C ILE A 26 13.95 31.08 15.30
N PHE A 27 14.87 31.99 14.86
CA PHE A 27 15.86 31.63 13.83
C PHE A 27 17.21 32.33 14.06
N GLY A 28 18.27 31.77 13.45
CA GLY A 28 19.63 32.26 13.63
C GLY A 28 20.44 31.46 14.65
N GLN A 29 20.02 30.25 15.04
CA GLN A 29 20.68 29.40 16.06
C GLN A 29 22.18 29.21 15.78
N ARG A 30 22.57 28.95 14.52
CA ARG A 30 23.99 28.80 14.15
C ARG A 30 24.78 30.07 14.37
N ARG A 31 24.16 31.24 14.09
CA ARG A 31 24.79 32.55 14.32
C ARG A 31 24.98 32.84 15.81
N CYS A 32 23.94 32.54 16.61
CA CYS A 32 24.03 32.67 18.06
C CYS A 32 25.13 31.77 18.64
N LYS A 33 25.15 30.49 18.26
CA LYS A 33 26.20 29.55 18.73
C LYS A 33 27.62 30.01 18.33
N ALA A 34 27.80 30.44 17.08
CA ALA A 34 29.08 30.94 16.63
C ALA A 34 29.48 32.25 17.33
N ALA A 35 28.51 33.12 17.65
CA ALA A 35 28.76 34.34 18.41
C ALA A 35 29.18 34.06 19.85
N ILE A 36 28.56 33.09 20.52
CA ILE A 36 28.94 32.66 21.86
C ILE A 36 30.40 32.16 21.87
N ILE A 37 30.76 31.27 20.96
CA ILE A 37 32.11 30.74 20.85
C ILE A 37 33.13 31.88 20.59
N ALA A 38 32.78 32.81 19.71
CA ALA A 38 33.67 33.95 19.42
C ALA A 38 33.77 34.93 20.58
N ALA A 39 32.70 35.12 21.34
CA ALA A 39 32.71 35.95 22.54
C ALA A 39 33.55 35.32 23.68
N ASP A 40 33.44 34.01 23.88
CA ASP A 40 34.25 33.31 24.89
C ASP A 40 35.75 33.41 24.57
N LYS A 41 36.11 33.18 23.30
CA LYS A 41 37.50 33.36 22.83
C LYS A 41 38.01 34.80 22.97
N ALA A 42 37.19 35.78 22.61
CA ALA A 42 37.54 37.18 22.78
C ALA A 42 37.77 37.55 24.24
N LYS A 43 36.96 36.98 25.15
CA LYS A 43 37.11 37.17 26.61
C LYS A 43 38.42 36.58 27.11
N GLU A 44 38.81 35.37 26.65
CA GLU A 44 40.08 34.73 26.98
C GLU A 44 41.29 35.58 26.52
N GLU A 45 41.12 36.26 25.38
CA GLU A 45 42.12 37.15 24.77
C GLU A 45 42.07 38.62 25.29
N GLY A 46 41.18 38.89 26.24
CA GLY A 46 40.99 40.24 26.79
C GLY A 46 40.42 41.28 25.84
N ARG A 47 39.75 40.82 24.77
CA ARG A 47 39.13 41.65 23.74
C ARG A 47 37.61 41.80 24.01
N THR A 48 37.05 42.94 23.57
CA THR A 48 35.60 43.15 23.58
C THR A 48 34.97 42.51 22.35
N TYR A 49 33.92 41.74 22.50
CA TYR A 49 33.15 41.16 21.39
C TYR A 49 31.87 42.00 21.12
N MET A 50 31.49 42.10 19.84
CA MET A 50 30.32 42.85 19.41
C MET A 50 29.03 42.11 19.80
N LEU A 51 27.99 42.86 20.19
CA LEU A 51 26.67 42.35 20.48
C LEU A 51 26.04 41.79 19.19
N VAL A 52 25.22 40.72 19.36
CA VAL A 52 24.48 40.15 18.24
C VAL A 52 23.22 41.00 17.96
N PRO A 53 23.08 41.51 16.72
CA PRO A 53 21.86 42.23 16.38
C PRO A 53 20.66 41.30 16.41
N ALA A 54 19.61 41.66 17.17
CA ALA A 54 18.43 40.84 17.33
C ALA A 54 17.14 41.63 17.16
N LEU A 55 16.14 41.00 16.56
CA LEU A 55 14.76 41.46 16.58
C LEU A 55 13.98 40.63 17.61
N ILE A 56 13.39 41.29 18.60
CA ILE A 56 12.58 40.60 19.64
C ILE A 56 11.10 40.73 19.25
N ARG A 57 10.42 39.61 19.13
CA ARG A 57 8.98 39.49 18.86
C ARG A 57 8.24 39.23 20.17
N ASP A 58 7.85 40.28 20.86
CA ASP A 58 7.09 40.17 22.11
C ASP A 58 5.69 39.60 21.92
N ASP A 59 5.11 39.80 20.74
CA ASP A 59 3.84 39.21 20.31
C ASP A 59 3.83 37.69 20.25
N LEU A 60 5.02 37.07 20.17
CA LEU A 60 5.18 35.60 20.16
C LEU A 60 5.48 35.03 21.57
N ARG A 61 5.32 35.79 22.64
CA ARG A 61 5.44 35.26 23.99
C ARG A 61 4.35 34.23 24.27
N GLY A 62 4.77 32.97 24.52
CA GLY A 62 3.85 31.83 24.75
C GLY A 62 3.10 31.33 23.52
N VAL A 63 3.40 31.86 22.32
CA VAL A 63 2.80 31.42 21.04
C VAL A 63 3.77 30.47 20.33
N ASP A 64 3.84 29.21 20.81
CA ASP A 64 4.84 28.23 20.39
C ASP A 64 4.63 27.73 18.96
N ASP A 65 3.39 27.60 18.54
CA ASP A 65 3.00 27.13 17.21
C ASP A 65 3.40 28.11 16.09
N GLU A 66 3.20 29.42 16.31
CA GLU A 66 3.62 30.44 15.34
C GLU A 66 5.15 30.58 15.30
N ALA A 67 5.81 30.53 16.45
CA ALA A 67 7.27 30.56 16.52
C ALA A 67 7.92 29.38 15.81
N LEU A 68 7.37 28.17 15.96
CA LEU A 68 7.80 26.98 15.25
C LEU A 68 7.61 27.15 13.74
N THR A 69 6.44 27.59 13.32
CA THR A 69 6.12 27.80 11.90
C THR A 69 7.08 28.79 11.24
N LEU A 70 7.36 29.93 11.90
CA LEU A 70 8.33 30.92 11.42
C LEU A 70 9.75 30.34 11.30
N SER A 71 10.17 29.53 12.27
CA SER A 71 11.48 28.86 12.22
C SER A 71 11.62 27.92 11.02
N VAL A 72 10.58 27.16 10.70
CA VAL A 72 10.59 26.25 9.55
C VAL A 72 10.52 27.00 8.22
N ILE A 73 9.72 28.07 8.14
CA ILE A 73 9.63 28.93 6.94
C ILE A 73 10.99 29.55 6.60
N GLU A 74 11.72 30.05 7.60
CA GLU A 74 13.05 30.63 7.39
C GLU A 74 14.03 29.60 6.83
N ASN A 75 14.03 28.39 7.38
CA ASN A 75 14.86 27.29 6.90
C ASN A 75 14.52 26.89 5.47
N LYS A 76 13.24 26.90 5.11
CA LYS A 76 12.76 26.61 3.75
C LYS A 76 13.28 27.61 2.71
N HIS A 77 13.36 28.91 3.05
CA HIS A 77 13.86 29.94 2.14
C HIS A 77 15.38 29.92 1.95
N ARG A 78 16.12 29.23 2.82
CA ARG A 78 17.57 29.12 2.73
C ARG A 78 18.08 27.90 2.01
N ARG A 79 17.37 26.80 2.12
CA ARG A 79 17.61 25.51 1.44
C ARG A 79 16.27 24.86 1.23
N ASP A 80 16.13 24.05 0.19
CA ASP A 80 14.98 23.16 0.08
C ASP A 80 14.85 22.38 1.38
N ALA A 81 13.76 22.62 2.12
CA ALA A 81 13.51 21.93 3.38
C ALA A 81 13.39 20.43 3.09
N HIS A 82 14.15 19.64 3.82
CA HIS A 82 14.09 18.18 3.66
C HIS A 82 12.81 17.63 4.28
N ALA A 83 12.34 16.50 3.77
CA ALA A 83 11.15 15.81 4.29
C ALA A 83 11.20 15.63 5.83
N ARG A 84 12.40 15.44 6.39
CA ARG A 84 12.63 15.34 7.84
C ARG A 84 12.20 16.59 8.61
N ASP A 85 12.45 17.79 8.07
CA ASP A 85 12.13 19.05 8.75
C ASP A 85 10.60 19.21 8.87
N TYR A 86 9.87 18.79 7.85
CA TYR A 86 8.41 18.77 7.87
C TYR A 86 7.83 17.71 8.82
N VAL A 87 8.44 16.52 8.88
CA VAL A 87 8.05 15.47 9.83
C VAL A 87 8.23 15.94 11.26
N GLU A 88 9.38 16.58 11.56
CA GLU A 88 9.64 17.11 12.91
C GLU A 88 8.68 18.26 13.26
N ALA A 89 8.41 19.16 12.32
CA ALA A 89 7.42 20.23 12.51
C ALA A 89 6.02 19.66 12.76
N ALA A 90 5.59 18.67 12.00
CA ALA A 90 4.31 17.99 12.18
C ALA A 90 4.23 17.29 13.54
N ARG A 91 5.31 16.63 13.98
CA ARG A 91 5.41 16.00 15.31
C ARG A 91 5.24 17.02 16.43
N GLN A 92 5.93 18.14 16.35
CA GLN A 92 5.81 19.19 17.35
C GLN A 92 4.41 19.82 17.36
N LEU A 93 3.82 20.10 16.19
CA LEU A 93 2.44 20.59 16.09
C LEU A 93 1.41 19.57 16.62
N SER A 94 1.64 18.27 16.46
CA SER A 94 0.73 17.24 16.97
C SER A 94 0.69 17.17 18.49
N LEU A 95 1.80 17.50 19.16
CA LEU A 95 1.92 17.54 20.61
C LEU A 95 1.28 18.80 21.23
N MET A 96 1.04 19.82 20.42
CA MET A 96 0.38 21.05 20.88
C MET A 96 -1.14 20.88 20.93
N PRO A 97 -1.84 21.35 21.95
CA PRO A 97 -3.30 21.27 22.08
C PRO A 97 -3.99 22.31 21.17
N LEU A 98 -3.76 22.19 19.85
CA LEU A 98 -4.29 23.10 18.86
C LEU A 98 -5.57 22.56 18.21
N PRO A 99 -6.57 23.41 17.92
CA PRO A 99 -7.69 23.04 17.07
C PRO A 99 -7.22 22.63 15.66
N GLN A 100 -7.95 21.73 15.00
CA GLN A 100 -7.61 21.25 13.67
C GLN A 100 -7.43 22.40 12.65
N ALA A 101 -8.30 23.41 12.70
CA ALA A 101 -8.20 24.58 11.82
C ALA A 101 -6.88 25.38 12.01
N ALA A 102 -6.33 25.41 13.23
CA ALA A 102 -5.03 26.03 13.48
C ALA A 102 -3.90 25.20 12.89
N LYS A 103 -3.92 23.87 13.04
CA LYS A 103 -2.94 22.96 12.43
C LYS A 103 -2.92 23.08 10.90
N GLU A 104 -4.09 23.17 10.26
CA GLU A 104 -4.20 23.38 8.82
C GLU A 104 -3.71 24.76 8.37
N ARG A 105 -3.90 25.80 9.19
CA ARG A 105 -3.34 27.14 8.93
C ARG A 105 -1.82 27.10 8.92
N HIS A 106 -1.20 26.44 9.91
CA HIS A 106 0.26 26.29 9.98
C HIS A 106 0.79 25.44 8.83
N ALA A 107 0.11 24.36 8.47
CA ALA A 107 0.49 23.55 7.30
C ALA A 107 0.49 24.38 6.01
N ARG A 108 -0.54 25.18 5.78
CA ARG A 108 -0.60 26.09 4.62
C ARG A 108 0.53 27.13 4.64
N ALA A 109 0.87 27.68 5.80
CA ALA A 109 1.98 28.61 5.95
C ALA A 109 3.34 27.94 5.61
N LEU A 110 3.49 26.65 5.93
CA LEU A 110 4.64 25.83 5.53
C LEU A 110 4.60 25.42 4.05
N GLY A 111 3.51 25.72 3.35
CA GLY A 111 3.28 25.31 1.97
C GLY A 111 2.97 23.82 1.81
N LEU A 112 2.47 23.17 2.86
CA LEU A 112 1.99 21.81 2.84
C LEU A 112 0.50 21.77 2.49
N SER A 113 0.14 20.82 1.62
CA SER A 113 -1.26 20.43 1.42
C SER A 113 -1.81 19.68 2.64
N ALA A 114 -3.12 19.55 2.76
CA ALA A 114 -3.75 18.74 3.80
C ALA A 114 -3.30 17.26 3.75
N ALA A 115 -3.08 16.74 2.55
CA ALA A 115 -2.57 15.37 2.36
C ALA A 115 -1.13 15.21 2.89
N GLU A 116 -0.25 16.17 2.59
CA GLU A 116 1.13 16.17 3.09
C GLU A 116 1.21 16.37 4.60
N LEU A 117 0.32 17.16 5.18
CA LEU A 117 0.23 17.28 6.64
C LEU A 117 -0.15 15.94 7.28
N THR A 118 -1.14 15.25 6.72
CA THR A 118 -1.54 13.91 7.18
C THR A 118 -0.40 12.90 7.01
N ALA A 119 0.33 12.98 5.91
CA ALA A 119 1.49 12.13 5.66
C ALA A 119 2.62 12.40 6.66
N ALA A 120 2.91 13.68 6.96
CA ALA A 120 3.91 14.06 7.94
C ALA A 120 3.55 13.59 9.36
N ASP A 121 2.26 13.67 9.75
CA ASP A 121 1.77 13.13 11.03
C ASP A 121 1.95 11.61 11.11
N LYS A 122 1.64 10.88 10.05
CA LYS A 122 1.92 9.43 9.99
C LYS A 122 3.41 9.13 10.09
N ALA A 123 4.23 9.82 9.30
CA ALA A 123 5.68 9.65 9.28
C ALA A 123 6.34 9.97 10.64
N SER A 124 5.74 10.86 11.44
CA SER A 124 6.23 11.21 12.79
C SER A 124 6.21 10.05 13.78
N LYS A 125 5.51 8.96 13.47
CA LYS A 125 5.48 7.72 14.27
C LYS A 125 6.66 6.78 13.97
N LEU A 126 7.47 7.08 12.95
CA LEU A 126 8.72 6.37 12.72
C LEU A 126 9.73 6.64 13.83
N ASP A 127 10.51 5.64 14.19
CA ASP A 127 11.68 5.85 15.04
C ASP A 127 12.77 6.67 14.31
N ASP A 128 13.60 7.38 15.06
CA ASP A 128 14.60 8.30 14.51
C ASP A 128 15.62 7.62 13.57
N LYS A 129 15.92 6.34 13.80
CA LYS A 129 16.84 5.57 12.96
C LYS A 129 16.19 5.25 11.60
N SER A 130 14.96 4.75 11.62
CA SER A 130 14.18 4.44 10.41
C SER A 130 13.90 5.70 9.60
N LEU A 131 13.51 6.80 10.26
CA LEU A 131 13.29 8.09 9.62
C LEU A 131 14.56 8.62 8.95
N SER A 132 15.69 8.65 9.68
CA SER A 132 16.96 9.13 9.16
C SER A 132 17.44 8.29 7.97
N ALA A 133 17.29 6.97 8.05
CA ALA A 133 17.66 6.06 6.98
C ALA A 133 16.78 6.28 5.72
N ALA A 134 15.46 6.45 5.88
CA ALA A 134 14.56 6.67 4.76
C ALA A 134 14.80 8.04 4.08
N VAL A 135 15.03 9.09 4.87
CA VAL A 135 15.38 10.43 4.35
C VAL A 135 16.72 10.42 3.61
N ALA A 136 17.72 9.65 4.06
CA ALA A 136 19.00 9.49 3.37
C ALA A 136 18.84 8.86 1.97
N HIS A 137 17.73 8.17 1.71
CA HIS A 137 17.35 7.61 0.40
C HIS A 137 16.29 8.43 -0.33
N ASP A 138 16.20 9.74 0.00
CA ASP A 138 15.29 10.71 -0.64
C ASP A 138 13.80 10.37 -0.56
N PHE A 139 13.34 9.66 0.45
CA PHE A 139 11.90 9.44 0.61
C PHE A 139 11.20 10.77 0.88
N ASP A 140 10.16 11.06 0.12
CA ASP A 140 9.31 12.23 0.35
C ASP A 140 8.29 11.95 1.49
N LEU A 141 7.48 12.97 1.85
CA LEU A 141 6.54 12.85 2.96
C LEU A 141 5.53 11.71 2.79
N VAL A 142 5.02 11.52 1.58
CA VAL A 142 4.04 10.46 1.29
C VAL A 142 4.70 9.10 1.37
N GLU A 143 5.90 8.96 0.82
CA GLU A 143 6.71 7.74 0.89
C GLU A 143 7.11 7.40 2.33
N LEU A 144 7.41 8.39 3.16
CA LEU A 144 7.67 8.19 4.59
C LEU A 144 6.42 7.70 5.33
N ALA A 145 5.25 8.24 5.01
CA ALA A 145 3.98 7.78 5.57
C ALA A 145 3.66 6.34 5.16
N ASP A 146 3.87 6.00 3.90
CA ASP A 146 3.72 4.64 3.37
C ASP A 146 4.71 3.67 4.04
N PHE A 147 5.97 4.08 4.17
CA PHE A 147 7.00 3.29 4.82
C PHE A 147 6.68 3.04 6.30
N GLN A 148 6.10 4.00 7.01
CA GLN A 148 5.68 3.84 8.40
C GLN A 148 4.74 2.63 8.59
N GLU A 149 3.82 2.41 7.65
CA GLU A 149 2.86 1.30 7.72
C GLU A 149 3.54 -0.08 7.66
N VAL A 150 4.71 -0.16 7.03
CA VAL A 150 5.45 -1.42 6.78
C VAL A 150 6.85 -1.46 7.40
N ALA A 151 7.26 -0.44 8.14
CA ALA A 151 8.61 -0.33 8.72
C ALA A 151 9.00 -1.49 9.64
N HIS A 152 8.00 -2.16 10.22
CA HIS A 152 8.18 -3.34 11.08
C HIS A 152 8.55 -4.62 10.29
N ILE A 153 8.51 -4.58 8.95
CA ILE A 153 8.83 -5.72 8.08
C ILE A 153 10.32 -5.64 7.73
N SER A 154 11.02 -6.74 7.90
CA SER A 154 12.42 -6.84 7.45
C SER A 154 12.51 -6.58 5.96
N ASN A 155 13.51 -5.81 5.53
CA ASN A 155 13.74 -5.44 4.13
C ASN A 155 12.68 -4.53 3.48
N ALA A 156 11.70 -3.99 4.23
CA ALA A 156 10.69 -3.09 3.66
C ALA A 156 11.33 -1.89 2.98
N ARG A 157 12.29 -1.23 3.66
CA ARG A 157 13.01 -0.07 3.12
C ARG A 157 13.70 -0.39 1.80
N SER A 158 14.55 -1.41 1.74
CA SER A 158 15.30 -1.75 0.52
C SER A 158 14.39 -2.15 -0.65
N ARG A 159 13.26 -2.80 -0.39
CA ARG A 159 12.27 -3.12 -1.42
C ARG A 159 11.60 -1.85 -1.97
N LEU A 160 11.25 -0.90 -1.11
CA LEU A 160 10.67 0.38 -1.53
C LEU A 160 11.69 1.24 -2.27
N GLU A 161 12.97 1.25 -1.85
CA GLU A 161 14.07 1.92 -2.58
C GLU A 161 14.22 1.36 -4.00
N ALA A 162 14.23 0.04 -4.14
CA ALA A 162 14.32 -0.61 -5.45
C ALA A 162 13.11 -0.27 -6.34
N ALA A 163 11.90 -0.23 -5.76
CA ALA A 163 10.69 0.16 -6.48
C ALA A 163 10.74 1.64 -6.91
N LYS A 164 11.19 2.54 -6.03
CA LYS A 164 11.39 3.97 -6.36
C LYS A 164 12.40 4.18 -7.48
N ALA A 165 13.48 3.39 -7.49
CA ALA A 165 14.46 3.45 -8.57
C ALA A 165 13.85 3.03 -9.92
N ARG A 166 12.97 2.03 -9.94
CA ARG A 166 12.23 1.62 -11.15
C ARG A 166 11.28 2.72 -11.61
N ASP A 167 10.50 3.31 -10.69
CA ASP A 167 9.60 4.43 -11.01
C ASP A 167 10.35 5.63 -11.60
N ARG A 168 11.56 5.94 -11.10
CA ARG A 168 12.40 7.00 -11.67
C ARG A 168 12.81 6.71 -13.12
N ASN A 169 13.08 5.45 -13.46
CA ASN A 169 13.43 5.05 -14.82
C ASN A 169 12.24 5.11 -15.78
N ASP A 170 11.02 4.87 -15.29
CA ASP A 170 9.79 4.95 -16.09
C ASP A 170 9.32 6.39 -16.35
N GLY A 171 9.91 7.37 -15.65
CA GLY A 171 9.66 8.78 -15.83
C GLY A 171 9.26 9.51 -14.56
N ALA A 172 9.49 10.81 -14.54
CA ALA A 172 9.22 11.64 -13.37
C ALA A 172 7.74 11.61 -12.97
N GLY A 173 7.48 11.37 -11.68
CA GLY A 173 6.14 11.39 -11.08
C GLY A 173 5.39 10.06 -11.14
N THR A 174 5.98 8.99 -11.69
CA THR A 174 5.38 7.65 -11.60
C THR A 174 5.63 7.05 -10.22
N ARG A 175 4.65 6.31 -9.68
CA ARG A 175 4.70 5.61 -8.39
C ARG A 175 4.09 4.22 -8.46
N GLY A 176 4.02 3.63 -9.64
CA GLY A 176 3.37 2.36 -9.84
C GLY A 176 4.14 1.19 -9.23
N HIS A 177 5.46 1.15 -9.39
CA HIS A 177 6.31 0.14 -8.78
C HIS A 177 6.35 0.27 -7.26
N TRP A 178 6.37 1.51 -6.74
CA TRP A 178 6.23 1.79 -5.32
C TRP A 178 4.92 1.21 -4.77
N ALA A 179 3.79 1.49 -5.42
CA ALA A 179 2.49 1.01 -5.00
C ALA A 179 2.42 -0.53 -4.97
N HIS A 180 2.97 -1.22 -5.97
CA HIS A 180 3.06 -2.68 -5.99
C HIS A 180 3.93 -3.22 -4.85
N ALA A 181 5.10 -2.64 -4.60
CA ALA A 181 5.99 -3.06 -3.52
C ALA A 181 5.34 -2.86 -2.14
N LEU A 182 4.69 -1.72 -1.94
CA LEU A 182 3.96 -1.41 -0.71
C LEU A 182 2.81 -2.39 -0.47
N GLN A 183 2.00 -2.70 -1.51
CA GLN A 183 0.91 -3.66 -1.41
C GLN A 183 1.42 -5.05 -1.07
N CYS A 184 2.48 -5.52 -1.71
CA CYS A 184 3.12 -6.78 -1.38
C CYS A 184 3.55 -6.85 0.08
N LEU A 185 4.16 -5.80 0.62
CA LEU A 185 4.58 -5.72 2.02
C LEU A 185 3.38 -5.77 2.97
N LYS A 186 2.32 -5.04 2.67
CA LYS A 186 1.07 -5.07 3.47
C LYS A 186 0.44 -6.45 3.51
N ASP A 187 0.36 -7.12 2.37
CA ASP A 187 -0.21 -8.47 2.27
C ASP A 187 0.65 -9.49 3.02
N GLU A 188 1.97 -9.41 2.92
CA GLU A 188 2.90 -10.26 3.69
C GLU A 188 2.72 -10.07 5.20
N ALA A 189 2.57 -8.81 5.65
CA ALA A 189 2.31 -8.52 7.06
C ALA A 189 0.97 -9.09 7.54
N ALA A 190 -0.09 -8.89 6.75
CA ALA A 190 -1.42 -9.40 7.06
C ALA A 190 -1.44 -10.94 7.11
N GLU A 191 -0.78 -11.61 6.16
CA GLU A 191 -0.65 -13.07 6.17
C GLU A 191 0.14 -13.56 7.38
N LYS A 192 1.24 -12.90 7.72
CA LYS A 192 2.05 -13.25 8.90
C LYS A 192 1.25 -13.08 10.20
N ALA A 193 0.52 -11.99 10.34
CA ALA A 193 -0.36 -11.74 11.49
C ALA A 193 -1.45 -12.82 11.59
N LYS A 194 -2.12 -13.14 10.50
CA LYS A 194 -3.14 -14.18 10.47
C LYS A 194 -2.59 -15.57 10.80
N ARG A 195 -1.39 -15.91 10.33
CA ARG A 195 -0.70 -17.16 10.70
C ARG A 195 -0.35 -17.21 12.18
N ALA A 196 0.11 -16.10 12.75
CA ALA A 196 0.40 -16.00 14.17
C ALA A 196 -0.88 -16.21 15.00
N GLN A 197 -1.98 -15.57 14.61
CA GLN A 197 -3.28 -15.75 15.27
C GLN A 197 -3.73 -17.21 15.22
N LEU A 198 -3.72 -17.84 14.04
CA LEU A 198 -4.08 -19.26 13.90
C LEU A 198 -3.23 -20.19 14.76
N LYS A 199 -1.92 -19.90 14.89
CA LYS A 199 -1.05 -20.67 15.81
C LYS A 199 -1.47 -20.52 17.27
N GLN A 200 -1.81 -19.31 17.69
CA GLN A 200 -2.30 -19.06 19.05
C GLN A 200 -3.64 -19.76 19.32
N ASP A 201 -4.57 -19.68 18.37
CA ASP A 201 -5.89 -20.31 18.48
C ASP A 201 -5.76 -21.84 18.61
N LEU A 202 -4.92 -22.46 17.78
CA LEU A 202 -4.64 -23.90 17.84
C LEU A 202 -3.97 -24.30 19.14
N ALA A 203 -3.02 -23.52 19.65
CA ALA A 203 -2.35 -23.76 20.92
C ALA A 203 -3.33 -23.62 22.09
N ALA A 204 -4.19 -22.60 22.09
CA ALA A 204 -5.23 -22.41 23.10
C ALA A 204 -6.27 -23.56 23.11
N ALA A 205 -6.55 -24.14 21.95
CA ALA A 205 -7.40 -25.32 21.82
C ALA A 205 -6.67 -26.65 22.18
N GLY A 206 -5.40 -26.62 22.56
CA GLY A 206 -4.61 -27.81 22.87
C GLY A 206 -4.33 -28.71 21.67
N ILE A 207 -4.41 -28.20 20.45
CA ILE A 207 -4.26 -28.95 19.21
C ILE A 207 -2.78 -29.03 18.84
N LYS A 208 -2.28 -30.24 18.60
CA LYS A 208 -0.91 -30.49 18.17
C LYS A 208 -0.66 -29.86 16.81
N LEU A 209 0.25 -28.90 16.71
CA LEU A 209 0.71 -28.32 15.46
C LEU A 209 1.91 -29.13 14.95
N VAL A 210 1.86 -29.56 13.70
CA VAL A 210 2.94 -30.26 12.98
C VAL A 210 3.38 -29.46 11.77
N ASP A 211 4.62 -29.62 11.36
CA ASP A 211 5.14 -28.95 10.19
C ASP A 211 4.48 -29.47 8.91
N TRP A 212 4.40 -28.60 7.92
CA TRP A 212 3.89 -28.96 6.62
C TRP A 212 4.85 -29.92 5.92
N ASP A 213 4.37 -31.09 5.49
CA ASP A 213 5.13 -32.04 4.68
C ASP A 213 4.52 -32.17 3.28
N TRP A 214 5.36 -32.10 2.26
CA TRP A 214 4.97 -32.31 0.86
C TRP A 214 4.82 -33.77 0.50
N ARG A 215 5.46 -34.67 1.28
CA ARG A 215 5.54 -36.10 1.06
C ARG A 215 4.58 -36.88 1.95
N TRP A 216 3.34 -36.37 2.08
CA TRP A 216 2.33 -37.04 2.88
C TRP A 216 2.16 -38.54 2.55
N HIS A 217 2.39 -38.93 1.25
CA HIS A 217 2.28 -40.30 0.80
C HIS A 217 3.39 -41.22 1.32
N GLU A 218 4.51 -40.68 1.74
CA GLU A 218 5.65 -41.43 2.29
C GLU A 218 5.62 -41.52 3.83
N THR A 219 4.74 -40.78 4.46
CA THR A 219 4.65 -40.68 5.93
C THR A 219 3.35 -41.31 6.45
N PRO A 220 3.29 -41.70 7.74
CA PRO A 220 2.03 -42.14 8.36
C PRO A 220 1.03 -41.01 8.54
N MET A 221 1.42 -39.76 8.37
CA MET A 221 0.53 -38.60 8.43
C MET A 221 -0.29 -38.46 7.16
N ARG A 222 -1.58 -38.08 7.30
CA ARG A 222 -2.45 -37.77 6.17
C ARG A 222 -3.40 -36.61 6.50
N PRO A 223 -3.63 -35.68 5.56
CA PRO A 223 -4.74 -34.72 5.65
C PRO A 223 -6.07 -35.43 5.76
N LEU A 224 -6.98 -34.92 6.58
CA LEU A 224 -8.31 -35.55 6.79
C LEU A 224 -9.12 -35.64 5.50
N LYS A 225 -8.94 -34.73 4.56
CA LYS A 225 -9.59 -34.76 3.23
C LYS A 225 -9.26 -36.02 2.42
N ASP A 226 -8.10 -36.64 2.68
CA ASP A 226 -7.62 -37.83 2.01
C ASP A 226 -8.02 -39.11 2.77
N LEU A 227 -8.74 -38.98 3.90
CA LEU A 227 -9.12 -40.06 4.78
C LEU A 227 -10.62 -40.21 4.85
N VAL A 228 -11.04 -41.48 5.04
CA VAL A 228 -12.43 -41.86 5.31
C VAL A 228 -12.50 -42.75 6.57
N THR A 229 -13.66 -42.77 7.20
CA THR A 229 -13.92 -43.72 8.28
C THR A 229 -13.87 -45.17 7.77
N PRO A 230 -13.80 -46.19 8.64
CA PRO A 230 -13.86 -47.59 8.22
C PRO A 230 -15.12 -47.92 7.38
N LEU A 231 -16.19 -47.14 7.52
CA LEU A 231 -17.45 -47.25 6.77
C LEU A 231 -17.45 -46.49 5.43
N GLY A 232 -16.35 -45.79 5.10
CA GLY A 232 -16.20 -45.05 3.83
C GLY A 232 -16.77 -43.63 3.83
N THR A 233 -17.14 -43.07 4.99
CA THR A 233 -17.62 -41.68 5.10
C THR A 233 -16.47 -40.70 5.30
N ALA A 234 -16.58 -39.50 4.73
CA ALA A 234 -15.60 -38.42 4.91
C ALA A 234 -15.47 -38.04 6.39
N ILE A 235 -14.25 -37.68 6.83
CA ILE A 235 -13.94 -37.36 8.22
C ILE A 235 -13.85 -35.83 8.34
N THR A 236 -14.69 -35.24 9.22
CA THR A 236 -14.57 -33.81 9.55
C THR A 236 -13.63 -33.61 10.73
N ALA A 237 -13.12 -32.36 10.89
CA ALA A 237 -12.24 -32.01 12.00
C ALA A 237 -12.88 -32.27 13.37
N ASP A 238 -14.16 -31.95 13.53
CA ASP A 238 -14.91 -32.12 14.78
C ASP A 238 -15.08 -33.62 15.14
N GLN A 239 -15.36 -34.45 14.15
CA GLN A 239 -15.46 -35.90 14.33
C GLN A 239 -14.09 -36.50 14.69
N HIS A 240 -13.01 -35.95 14.13
CA HIS A 240 -11.66 -36.40 14.39
C HIS A 240 -11.05 -35.85 15.70
N ALA A 241 -11.67 -34.87 16.34
CA ALA A 241 -11.15 -34.22 17.55
C ALA A 241 -10.84 -35.22 18.71
N ARG A 242 -11.53 -36.36 18.77
CA ARG A 242 -11.32 -37.41 19.77
C ARG A 242 -10.26 -38.45 19.35
N CYS A 243 -9.75 -38.37 18.15
CA CYS A 243 -8.73 -39.30 17.66
C CYS A 243 -7.35 -38.96 18.26
N PRO A 244 -6.59 -39.96 18.77
CA PRO A 244 -5.27 -39.71 19.32
C PRO A 244 -4.29 -39.16 18.30
N GLY A 245 -4.56 -39.35 17.01
CA GLY A 245 -3.78 -38.77 15.91
C GLY A 245 -4.24 -37.39 15.45
N HIS A 246 -5.19 -36.73 16.18
CA HIS A 246 -5.71 -35.42 15.77
C HIS A 246 -4.63 -34.36 15.84
N ALA A 247 -4.37 -33.70 14.73
CA ALA A 247 -3.37 -32.63 14.64
C ALA A 247 -3.72 -31.66 13.52
N ALA A 248 -3.04 -30.55 13.50
CA ALA A 248 -3.19 -29.52 12.48
C ALA A 248 -1.84 -29.10 11.90
N THR A 249 -1.84 -28.60 10.69
CA THR A 249 -0.72 -27.89 10.08
C THR A 249 -1.20 -26.64 9.41
N LEU A 250 -0.32 -25.63 9.30
CA LEU A 250 -0.64 -24.42 8.55
C LEU A 250 -0.21 -24.58 7.10
N ASN A 251 -1.13 -24.26 6.20
CA ASN A 251 -0.81 -24.26 4.77
C ASN A 251 0.29 -23.21 4.49
N PRO A 252 1.41 -23.58 3.83
CA PRO A 252 2.53 -22.67 3.58
C PRO A 252 2.18 -21.52 2.64
N PHE A 253 1.09 -21.64 1.83
CA PHE A 253 0.72 -20.66 0.80
C PHE A 253 -0.49 -19.81 1.14
N LYS A 254 -1.30 -20.26 2.10
CA LYS A 254 -2.49 -19.55 2.55
C LYS A 254 -2.56 -19.63 4.06
N PRO A 255 -2.96 -18.56 4.74
CA PRO A 255 -3.14 -18.59 6.18
C PRO A 255 -4.42 -19.38 6.55
N THR A 256 -4.41 -20.68 6.30
CA THR A 256 -5.49 -21.62 6.59
C THR A 256 -4.95 -22.85 7.28
N VAL A 257 -5.79 -23.43 8.14
CA VAL A 257 -5.49 -24.68 8.84
C VAL A 257 -5.80 -25.86 7.92
N THR A 258 -4.90 -26.82 7.88
CA THR A 258 -5.14 -28.15 7.30
C THR A 258 -5.14 -29.17 8.42
N TRP A 259 -6.28 -29.81 8.62
CA TRP A 259 -6.44 -30.85 9.62
C TRP A 259 -5.88 -32.16 9.11
N LEU A 260 -5.26 -32.94 9.99
CA LEU A 260 -4.61 -34.20 9.64
C LEU A 260 -4.68 -35.22 10.77
N CYS A 261 -4.46 -36.48 10.41
CA CYS A 261 -4.15 -37.55 11.34
C CYS A 261 -2.66 -37.86 11.31
N THR A 262 -1.98 -37.89 12.46
CA THR A 262 -0.54 -38.16 12.54
C THR A 262 -0.18 -39.61 12.24
N ASP A 263 -1.09 -40.55 12.48
CA ASP A 263 -0.98 -41.95 12.04
C ASP A 263 -2.35 -42.51 11.70
N TRP A 264 -2.70 -42.40 10.44
CA TRP A 264 -4.00 -42.84 9.96
C TRP A 264 -4.20 -44.35 10.03
N ARG A 265 -3.12 -45.15 9.96
CA ARG A 265 -3.21 -46.62 10.07
C ARG A 265 -3.48 -47.07 11.50
N ALA A 266 -2.70 -46.55 12.46
CA ALA A 266 -2.90 -46.85 13.87
C ALA A 266 -4.28 -46.37 14.36
N CYS A 267 -4.80 -45.28 13.78
CA CYS A 267 -6.14 -44.76 14.07
C CYS A 267 -7.26 -45.45 13.27
N GLN A 268 -6.98 -46.51 12.53
CA GLN A 268 -7.94 -47.34 11.77
C GLN A 268 -8.73 -46.54 10.70
N HIS A 269 -8.23 -45.47 10.19
CA HIS A 269 -8.78 -44.75 9.05
C HIS A 269 -8.43 -45.45 7.74
N LYS A 270 -9.20 -45.19 6.67
CA LYS A 270 -8.92 -45.67 5.32
C LYS A 270 -8.59 -44.49 4.40
N LEU A 271 -7.82 -44.74 3.36
CA LEU A 271 -7.65 -43.75 2.29
C LEU A 271 -8.93 -43.61 1.49
N SER A 272 -9.26 -42.40 1.09
CA SER A 272 -10.35 -42.15 0.17
C SER A 272 -10.04 -42.81 -1.20
N PRO A 273 -11.04 -43.17 -2.00
CA PRO A 273 -10.84 -43.73 -3.34
C PRO A 273 -9.96 -42.83 -4.22
N GLU A 274 -10.10 -41.52 -4.09
CA GLU A 274 -9.30 -40.53 -4.82
C GLU A 274 -7.81 -40.53 -4.39
N ALA A 275 -7.56 -40.72 -3.11
CA ALA A 275 -6.21 -40.78 -2.55
C ALA A 275 -5.53 -42.14 -2.76
N SER A 276 -6.27 -43.21 -2.94
CA SER A 276 -5.75 -44.56 -3.16
C SER A 276 -5.41 -44.84 -4.64
N GLY A 277 -6.00 -44.10 -5.58
CA GLY A 277 -5.82 -44.29 -7.04
C GLY A 277 -4.68 -43.49 -7.69
N SER A 278 -4.01 -42.60 -6.98
CA SER A 278 -2.92 -41.80 -7.53
C SER A 278 -1.60 -42.56 -7.47
N ALA A 279 -1.32 -43.36 -8.48
CA ALA A 279 0.06 -43.70 -8.83
C ALA A 279 0.82 -42.40 -9.08
N ALA A 280 1.91 -42.17 -8.37
CA ALA A 280 2.66 -40.92 -8.38
C ALA A 280 3.27 -40.64 -9.76
N PRO A 281 2.74 -39.72 -10.57
CA PRO A 281 3.57 -39.05 -11.55
C PRO A 281 4.50 -38.14 -10.75
N ASP A 282 5.72 -38.00 -11.22
CA ASP A 282 6.84 -37.26 -10.66
C ASP A 282 6.42 -36.21 -9.60
N ALA A 283 6.36 -36.65 -8.33
CA ALA A 283 5.78 -35.85 -7.22
C ALA A 283 6.53 -34.53 -7.07
N ALA A 284 7.79 -34.48 -7.46
CA ALA A 284 8.62 -33.28 -7.43
C ALA A 284 8.20 -32.26 -8.50
N GLU A 285 7.95 -32.70 -9.72
CA GLU A 285 7.51 -31.83 -10.82
C GLU A 285 6.10 -31.27 -10.56
N MET A 286 5.20 -32.11 -10.08
CA MET A 286 3.84 -31.68 -9.70
C MET A 286 3.85 -30.72 -8.52
N ALA A 287 4.72 -30.91 -7.54
CA ALA A 287 4.90 -30.01 -6.42
C ALA A 287 5.43 -28.65 -6.89
N GLU A 288 6.41 -28.63 -7.79
CA GLU A 288 6.98 -27.39 -8.33
C GLU A 288 5.94 -26.63 -9.19
N LYS A 289 5.22 -27.32 -10.06
CA LYS A 289 4.13 -26.74 -10.85
C LYS A 289 3.03 -26.14 -9.95
N ARG A 290 2.73 -26.83 -8.86
CA ARG A 290 1.76 -26.34 -7.86
C ARG A 290 2.27 -25.10 -7.12
N ARG A 291 3.55 -25.09 -6.70
CA ARG A 291 4.20 -23.92 -6.08
C ARG A 291 4.17 -22.71 -7.00
N ARG A 292 4.54 -22.91 -8.28
CA ARG A 292 4.49 -21.86 -9.30
C ARG A 292 3.08 -21.29 -9.43
N THR A 293 2.07 -22.15 -9.57
CA THR A 293 0.67 -21.76 -9.69
C THR A 293 0.20 -20.93 -8.47
N ILE A 294 0.56 -21.34 -7.27
CA ILE A 294 0.17 -20.66 -6.04
C ILE A 294 0.84 -19.28 -5.96
N ARG A 295 2.14 -19.20 -6.29
CA ARG A 295 2.89 -17.94 -6.32
C ARG A 295 2.27 -16.97 -7.33
N TYR A 296 1.98 -17.40 -8.53
CA TYR A 296 1.38 -16.58 -9.58
C TYR A 296 -0.02 -16.10 -9.19
N ASN A 297 -0.86 -16.95 -8.61
CA ASN A 297 -2.17 -16.55 -8.08
C ASN A 297 -2.04 -15.48 -6.99
N ALA A 298 -1.03 -15.55 -6.13
CA ALA A 298 -0.80 -14.56 -5.07
C ALA A 298 -0.42 -13.21 -5.67
N VAL A 299 0.60 -13.17 -6.54
CA VAL A 299 1.08 -11.93 -7.16
C VAL A 299 0.00 -11.29 -8.05
N TRP A 300 -0.77 -12.10 -8.79
CA TRP A 300 -1.89 -11.61 -9.60
C TRP A 300 -2.98 -10.92 -8.77
N ARG A 301 -3.30 -11.48 -7.60
CA ARG A 301 -4.27 -10.87 -6.68
C ARG A 301 -3.73 -9.61 -6.01
N GLN A 302 -2.43 -9.58 -5.70
CA GLN A 302 -1.76 -8.39 -5.14
C GLN A 302 -1.74 -7.21 -6.12
N ALA A 303 -1.62 -7.47 -7.42
CA ALA A 303 -1.67 -6.43 -8.45
C ALA A 303 -3.07 -5.78 -8.59
N ARG A 304 -4.15 -6.53 -8.27
CA ARG A 304 -5.53 -6.04 -8.44
C ARG A 304 -5.83 -4.73 -7.71
N PRO A 305 -5.60 -4.56 -6.40
CA PRO A 305 -5.91 -3.31 -5.73
C PRO A 305 -5.09 -2.13 -6.26
N VAL A 306 -3.83 -2.35 -6.65
CA VAL A 306 -2.98 -1.31 -7.24
C VAL A 306 -3.54 -0.87 -8.59
N ARG A 307 -3.94 -1.81 -9.44
CA ARG A 307 -4.56 -1.54 -10.74
C ARG A 307 -5.90 -0.84 -10.58
N GLN A 308 -6.74 -1.28 -9.66
CA GLN A 308 -8.04 -0.65 -9.40
C GLN A 308 -7.91 0.77 -8.86
N GLU A 309 -6.94 1.04 -7.99
CA GLU A 309 -6.65 2.40 -7.53
C GLU A 309 -6.13 3.30 -8.67
N PHE A 310 -5.28 2.76 -9.55
CA PHE A 310 -4.87 3.48 -10.76
C PHE A 310 -6.06 3.85 -11.63
N ILE A 311 -6.99 2.92 -11.87
CA ILE A 311 -8.23 3.16 -12.64
C ILE A 311 -9.09 4.23 -11.95
N ALA A 312 -9.23 4.17 -10.64
CA ALA A 312 -9.98 5.17 -9.87
C ALA A 312 -9.35 6.56 -10.01
N ASN A 313 -8.03 6.66 -9.94
CA ASN A 313 -7.31 7.91 -10.17
C ASN A 313 -7.49 8.43 -11.61
N LEU A 314 -7.52 7.53 -12.59
CA LEU A 314 -7.81 7.89 -13.98
C LEU A 314 -9.25 8.44 -14.15
N CYS A 315 -10.23 7.80 -13.51
CA CYS A 315 -11.65 8.24 -13.53
C CYS A 315 -11.89 9.55 -12.78
N THR A 316 -11.07 9.90 -11.80
CA THR A 316 -11.27 11.09 -10.96
C THR A 316 -10.39 12.28 -11.35
N ARG A 317 -9.46 12.11 -12.29
CA ARG A 317 -8.60 13.20 -12.76
C ARG A 317 -9.42 14.35 -13.35
N PRO A 318 -8.96 15.63 -13.21
CA PRO A 318 -9.62 16.77 -13.84
C PRO A 318 -9.46 16.73 -15.37
N GLY A 319 -10.36 17.44 -16.07
CA GLY A 319 -10.34 17.59 -17.53
C GLY A 319 -11.11 16.53 -18.29
N ASP A 320 -10.99 16.57 -19.61
CA ASP A 320 -11.68 15.68 -20.56
C ASP A 320 -10.93 14.34 -20.71
N ALA A 321 -11.63 13.35 -21.26
CA ALA A 321 -10.99 12.10 -21.66
C ALA A 321 -10.03 12.34 -22.82
N THR A 322 -8.89 11.62 -22.79
CA THR A 322 -8.01 11.57 -23.96
C THR A 322 -8.69 10.84 -25.13
N ASP A 323 -8.27 11.12 -26.35
CA ASP A 323 -8.73 10.42 -27.54
C ASP A 323 -8.56 8.89 -27.42
N GLU A 324 -7.50 8.45 -26.78
CA GLU A 324 -7.24 7.03 -26.54
C GLU A 324 -8.27 6.39 -25.59
N ILE A 325 -8.66 7.09 -24.51
CA ILE A 325 -9.72 6.61 -23.62
C ILE A 325 -11.05 6.53 -24.39
N TRP A 326 -11.36 7.54 -25.19
CA TRP A 326 -12.56 7.52 -26.02
C TRP A 326 -12.55 6.36 -27.01
N LYS A 327 -11.48 6.19 -27.77
CA LYS A 327 -11.34 5.08 -28.73
C LYS A 327 -11.48 3.72 -28.08
N PHE A 328 -10.82 3.51 -26.95
CA PHE A 328 -10.90 2.25 -26.21
C PHE A 328 -12.32 1.99 -25.70
N THR A 329 -12.94 2.99 -25.08
CA THR A 329 -14.31 2.89 -24.55
C THR A 329 -15.33 2.60 -25.66
N LEU A 330 -15.29 3.37 -26.73
CA LEU A 330 -16.21 3.18 -27.87
C LEU A 330 -16.00 1.84 -28.56
N SER A 331 -14.75 1.43 -28.82
CA SER A 331 -14.47 0.13 -29.44
C SER A 331 -14.96 -1.06 -28.60
N THR A 332 -14.93 -0.93 -27.26
CA THR A 332 -15.46 -1.96 -26.36
C THR A 332 -16.99 -2.01 -26.42
N ILE A 333 -17.66 -0.86 -26.46
CA ILE A 333 -19.13 -0.78 -26.46
C ILE A 333 -19.72 -1.17 -27.82
N THR A 334 -19.11 -0.72 -28.91
CA THR A 334 -19.59 -0.97 -30.27
C THR A 334 -19.09 -2.27 -30.87
N GLY A 335 -18.08 -2.90 -30.22
CA GLY A 335 -17.55 -4.17 -30.64
C GLY A 335 -18.49 -5.35 -30.33
N THR A 336 -18.23 -6.48 -30.96
CA THR A 336 -19.00 -7.72 -30.77
C THR A 336 -18.45 -8.57 -29.60
N SER A 337 -17.82 -7.94 -28.60
CA SER A 337 -17.26 -8.66 -27.45
C SER A 337 -18.35 -9.36 -26.66
N ALA A 338 -18.32 -10.69 -26.62
CA ALA A 338 -19.21 -11.48 -25.79
C ALA A 338 -19.06 -11.14 -24.29
N MET A 339 -17.84 -10.81 -23.86
CA MET A 339 -17.53 -10.37 -22.52
C MET A 339 -18.37 -9.14 -22.11
N TYR A 340 -18.36 -8.09 -22.94
CA TYR A 340 -19.10 -6.88 -22.64
C TYR A 340 -20.62 -7.09 -22.67
N SER A 341 -21.14 -7.79 -23.69
CA SER A 341 -22.55 -8.07 -23.82
C SER A 341 -23.11 -8.96 -22.70
N GLN A 342 -22.34 -9.92 -22.21
CA GLN A 342 -22.73 -10.75 -21.08
C GLN A 342 -22.72 -9.98 -19.75
N TYR A 343 -21.83 -9.01 -19.61
CA TYR A 343 -21.71 -8.23 -18.40
C TYR A 343 -22.73 -7.10 -18.30
N ILE A 344 -23.15 -6.50 -19.39
CA ILE A 344 -24.06 -5.34 -19.38
C ILE A 344 -25.38 -5.65 -18.67
N ALA A 345 -25.77 -6.91 -18.63
CA ALA A 345 -26.94 -7.38 -17.89
C ALA A 345 -26.69 -7.53 -16.35
N ARG A 346 -25.44 -7.42 -15.90
CA ARG A 346 -25.04 -7.64 -14.50
C ARG A 346 -24.09 -6.54 -14.04
N HIS A 347 -24.61 -5.32 -13.87
CA HIS A 347 -23.80 -4.19 -13.42
C HIS A 347 -23.11 -4.45 -12.08
N ARG A 348 -21.80 -4.22 -12.02
CA ARG A 348 -21.00 -4.21 -10.80
C ARG A 348 -20.95 -2.78 -10.26
N THR A 349 -22.04 -2.37 -9.60
CA THR A 349 -22.15 -1.02 -9.02
C THR A 349 -21.06 -0.75 -7.98
N ASP A 350 -20.63 -1.78 -7.29
CA ASP A 350 -19.51 -1.75 -6.34
C ASP A 350 -18.20 -1.29 -7.01
N LEU A 351 -17.80 -1.90 -8.12
CA LEU A 351 -16.57 -1.53 -8.84
C LEU A 351 -16.70 -0.15 -9.50
N ILE A 352 -17.83 0.13 -10.13
CA ILE A 352 -18.07 1.44 -10.77
C ILE A 352 -17.98 2.55 -9.73
N SER A 353 -18.63 2.37 -8.57
CA SER A 353 -18.62 3.34 -7.49
C SER A 353 -17.23 3.52 -6.89
N ALA A 354 -16.48 2.42 -6.73
CA ALA A 354 -15.09 2.46 -6.27
C ALA A 354 -14.20 3.28 -7.23
N PHE A 355 -14.34 3.07 -8.55
CA PHE A 355 -13.57 3.82 -9.56
C PHE A 355 -13.94 5.31 -9.59
N LEU A 356 -15.18 5.65 -9.31
CA LEU A 356 -15.64 7.03 -9.23
C LEU A 356 -15.42 7.67 -7.84
N LYS A 357 -14.92 6.90 -6.86
CA LYS A 357 -14.74 7.30 -5.46
C LYS A 357 -16.03 7.86 -4.84
N ILE A 358 -17.15 7.20 -5.12
CA ILE A 358 -18.47 7.51 -4.56
C ILE A 358 -19.03 6.34 -3.76
N LYS A 359 -20.05 6.60 -2.93
CA LYS A 359 -20.75 5.53 -2.21
C LYS A 359 -21.51 4.65 -3.21
N ASP A 360 -21.40 3.32 -3.06
CA ASP A 360 -22.17 2.37 -3.86
C ASP A 360 -23.68 2.49 -3.53
N PRO A 361 -24.54 2.79 -4.49
CA PRO A 361 -25.99 2.86 -4.28
C PRO A 361 -26.62 1.54 -3.81
N ASN A 362 -25.96 0.43 -4.09
CA ASN A 362 -26.40 -0.92 -3.76
C ASN A 362 -25.62 -1.60 -2.63
N HIS A 363 -24.80 -0.84 -1.86
CA HIS A 363 -23.88 -1.40 -0.84
C HIS A 363 -24.53 -2.35 0.14
N ASP A 364 -25.73 -2.00 0.65
CA ASP A 364 -26.47 -2.78 1.65
C ASP A 364 -27.75 -3.42 1.08
N SER A 365 -27.85 -3.49 -0.27
CA SER A 365 -29.06 -3.96 -0.91
C SER A 365 -29.01 -5.46 -1.18
N GLU A 366 -30.04 -6.16 -0.74
CA GLU A 366 -30.28 -7.53 -1.16
C GLU A 366 -30.46 -7.59 -2.69
N PRO A 367 -30.12 -8.70 -3.36
CA PRO A 367 -30.14 -8.80 -4.83
C PRO A 367 -31.46 -8.38 -5.49
N TRP A 368 -32.59 -8.57 -4.78
CA TRP A 368 -33.93 -8.21 -5.24
C TRP A 368 -34.37 -6.78 -4.89
N ARG A 369 -33.57 -6.03 -4.13
CA ARG A 369 -33.83 -4.63 -3.75
C ARG A 369 -32.88 -3.65 -4.41
N ARG A 370 -32.18 -4.07 -5.47
CA ARG A 370 -31.24 -3.20 -6.17
C ARG A 370 -31.95 -2.02 -6.80
N VAL A 371 -31.31 -0.87 -6.72
CA VAL A 371 -31.79 0.35 -7.37
C VAL A 371 -31.78 0.15 -8.88
N GLU A 372 -32.91 0.43 -9.56
CA GLU A 372 -33.07 0.24 -11.00
C GLU A 372 -32.14 1.14 -11.81
N ASP A 373 -32.02 2.41 -11.39
CA ASP A 373 -31.09 3.38 -11.98
C ASP A 373 -30.09 3.90 -10.94
N PRO A 374 -29.03 3.14 -10.64
CA PRO A 374 -28.09 3.46 -9.55
C PRO A 374 -27.26 4.72 -9.81
N PHE A 375 -27.12 5.14 -11.06
CA PHE A 375 -26.28 6.28 -11.44
C PHE A 375 -27.03 7.45 -12.06
N GLY A 376 -28.35 7.38 -12.22
CA GLY A 376 -29.18 8.46 -12.78
C GLY A 376 -29.00 9.80 -12.08
N PRO A 377 -29.05 9.87 -10.74
CA PRO A 377 -28.78 11.12 -10.02
C PRO A 377 -27.36 11.67 -10.25
N LEU A 378 -26.37 10.79 -10.46
CA LEU A 378 -25.00 11.19 -10.79
C LEU A 378 -24.93 11.79 -12.20
N ILE A 379 -25.55 11.12 -13.17
CA ILE A 379 -25.59 11.58 -14.56
C ILE A 379 -26.22 12.98 -14.65
N THR A 380 -27.32 13.19 -13.94
CA THR A 380 -28.06 14.45 -13.95
C THR A 380 -27.23 15.61 -13.40
N ARG A 381 -26.50 15.41 -12.31
CA ARG A 381 -25.68 16.47 -11.70
C ARG A 381 -24.30 16.63 -12.34
N THR A 382 -23.85 15.67 -13.15
CA THR A 382 -22.52 15.72 -13.78
C THR A 382 -22.61 16.50 -15.09
N GLY A 383 -21.78 17.54 -15.22
CA GLY A 383 -21.65 18.31 -16.47
C GLY A 383 -21.20 17.46 -17.65
N ALA A 384 -21.44 17.96 -18.87
CA ALA A 384 -21.15 17.24 -20.11
C ALA A 384 -19.69 16.73 -20.19
N THR A 385 -18.73 17.56 -19.79
CA THR A 385 -17.29 17.24 -19.79
C THR A 385 -16.89 16.16 -18.78
N GLY A 386 -17.75 15.84 -17.80
CA GLY A 386 -17.48 14.85 -16.76
C GLY A 386 -18.09 13.47 -17.00
N ARG A 387 -19.09 13.37 -17.90
CA ARG A 387 -19.88 12.13 -18.10
C ARG A 387 -19.08 10.96 -18.65
N TRP A 388 -17.99 11.23 -19.36
CA TRP A 388 -17.10 10.18 -19.84
C TRP A 388 -16.56 9.29 -18.71
N ARG A 389 -16.37 9.85 -17.49
CA ARG A 389 -15.84 9.13 -16.35
C ARG A 389 -16.74 7.97 -15.96
N LEU A 390 -18.05 8.19 -15.94
CA LEU A 390 -19.01 7.13 -15.66
C LEU A 390 -19.00 6.05 -16.74
N LEU A 391 -18.96 6.46 -18.01
CA LEU A 391 -18.92 5.53 -19.14
C LEU A 391 -17.62 4.71 -19.12
N PHE A 392 -16.48 5.34 -18.88
CA PHE A 392 -15.19 4.64 -18.76
C PHE A 392 -15.15 3.73 -17.53
N ALA A 393 -15.66 4.18 -16.36
CA ALA A 393 -15.74 3.35 -15.16
C ALA A 393 -16.59 2.09 -15.38
N GLN A 394 -17.69 2.19 -16.15
CA GLN A 394 -18.50 1.04 -16.55
C GLN A 394 -17.68 0.05 -17.40
N VAL A 395 -16.95 0.52 -18.40
CA VAL A 395 -16.10 -0.31 -19.25
C VAL A 395 -14.96 -0.94 -18.42
N ALA A 396 -14.30 -0.16 -17.59
CA ALA A 396 -13.24 -0.65 -16.70
C ALA A 396 -13.74 -1.74 -15.75
N ALA A 397 -14.95 -1.59 -15.18
CA ALA A 397 -15.56 -2.59 -14.32
C ALA A 397 -15.82 -3.91 -15.06
N VAL A 398 -16.18 -3.86 -16.33
CA VAL A 398 -16.34 -5.06 -17.17
C VAL A 398 -15.00 -5.80 -17.29
N TYR A 399 -13.94 -5.10 -17.66
CA TYR A 399 -12.61 -5.72 -17.81
C TYR A 399 -12.09 -6.27 -16.46
N GLU A 400 -12.16 -5.50 -15.37
CA GLU A 400 -11.70 -5.94 -14.05
C GLU A 400 -12.47 -7.15 -13.52
N HIS A 401 -13.76 -7.25 -13.83
CA HIS A 401 -14.57 -8.37 -13.38
C HIS A 401 -14.39 -9.63 -14.24
N GLN A 402 -14.39 -9.49 -15.56
CA GLN A 402 -14.42 -10.60 -16.51
C GLN A 402 -13.01 -10.99 -17.01
N ALA A 403 -12.28 -10.02 -17.56
CA ALA A 403 -10.98 -10.28 -18.17
C ALA A 403 -9.86 -10.47 -17.14
N MET A 404 -9.98 -9.84 -15.95
CA MET A 404 -8.94 -9.88 -14.90
C MET A 404 -9.31 -10.81 -13.74
N SER A 405 -9.99 -11.93 -14.03
CA SER A 405 -10.31 -12.97 -13.06
C SER A 405 -9.04 -13.57 -12.43
N ASP A 406 -9.16 -14.30 -11.32
CA ASP A 406 -8.03 -14.88 -10.59
C ASP A 406 -7.18 -15.87 -11.41
N GLN A 407 -7.69 -16.33 -12.53
CA GLN A 407 -7.02 -17.31 -13.41
C GLN A 407 -6.63 -16.69 -14.78
N ALA A 408 -6.83 -15.41 -15.00
CA ALA A 408 -6.63 -14.75 -16.29
C ALA A 408 -5.16 -14.79 -16.79
N TRP A 409 -4.21 -14.98 -15.88
CA TRP A 409 -2.79 -15.20 -16.21
C TRP A 409 -2.48 -16.59 -16.80
N ARG A 410 -3.44 -17.55 -16.72
CA ARG A 410 -3.24 -18.91 -17.22
C ARG A 410 -3.44 -19.01 -18.72
N ASN A 411 -2.71 -19.90 -19.35
CA ASN A 411 -2.85 -20.19 -20.77
C ASN A 411 -4.10 -21.05 -21.07
N PRO A 412 -4.83 -20.75 -22.15
CA PRO A 412 -4.60 -19.65 -23.08
C PRO A 412 -5.04 -18.30 -22.49
N ILE A 413 -4.17 -17.28 -22.59
CA ILE A 413 -4.48 -15.93 -22.14
C ILE A 413 -5.52 -15.31 -23.08
N SER A 414 -6.55 -14.69 -22.53
CA SER A 414 -7.61 -14.09 -23.35
C SER A 414 -7.11 -12.81 -24.04
N LYS A 415 -7.65 -12.55 -25.24
CA LYS A 415 -7.38 -11.31 -25.97
C LYS A 415 -7.86 -10.07 -25.18
N ASP A 416 -8.94 -10.22 -24.42
CA ASP A 416 -9.47 -9.11 -23.60
C ASP A 416 -8.51 -8.77 -22.44
N THR A 417 -7.90 -9.77 -21.78
CA THR A 417 -6.89 -9.56 -20.76
C THR A 417 -5.69 -8.77 -21.30
N THR A 418 -5.17 -9.18 -22.47
CA THR A 418 -4.01 -8.52 -23.06
C THR A 418 -4.32 -7.14 -23.60
N ASN A 419 -5.50 -6.93 -24.19
CA ASN A 419 -5.96 -5.62 -24.65
C ASN A 419 -6.09 -4.65 -23.47
N TRP A 420 -6.62 -5.12 -22.35
CA TRP A 420 -6.78 -4.31 -21.15
C TRP A 420 -5.44 -3.89 -20.56
N LEU A 421 -4.53 -4.84 -20.34
CA LEU A 421 -3.19 -4.55 -19.81
C LEU A 421 -2.40 -3.62 -20.73
N ALA A 422 -2.47 -3.83 -22.04
CA ALA A 422 -1.84 -2.96 -23.03
C ALA A 422 -2.42 -1.54 -23.01
N PHE A 423 -3.74 -1.40 -22.86
CA PHE A 423 -4.37 -0.10 -22.72
C PHE A 423 -3.91 0.60 -21.43
N LEU A 424 -3.92 -0.07 -20.28
CA LEU A 424 -3.48 0.50 -19.01
C LEU A 424 -2.00 0.92 -19.06
N GLN A 425 -1.14 0.11 -19.67
CA GLN A 425 0.28 0.45 -19.86
C GLN A 425 0.44 1.75 -20.68
N ARG A 426 -0.32 1.92 -21.76
CA ARG A 426 -0.33 3.18 -22.54
C ARG A 426 -0.83 4.37 -21.72
N GLN A 427 -1.75 4.15 -20.77
CA GLN A 427 -2.17 5.17 -19.79
C GLN A 427 -1.17 5.40 -18.68
N LYS A 428 0.04 4.83 -18.76
CA LYS A 428 1.15 4.95 -17.78
C LYS A 428 0.93 4.17 -16.47
N TYR A 429 0.13 3.11 -16.52
CA TYR A 429 0.11 2.13 -15.45
C TYR A 429 1.40 1.31 -15.48
N ALA A 430 2.13 1.27 -14.35
CA ALA A 430 3.27 0.37 -14.21
C ALA A 430 2.75 -1.05 -13.97
N LEU A 431 2.95 -1.92 -14.93
CA LEU A 431 2.58 -3.33 -14.81
C LEU A 431 3.39 -4.00 -13.70
N SER A 432 2.76 -4.86 -12.91
CA SER A 432 3.48 -5.80 -12.05
C SER A 432 4.24 -6.83 -12.90
N ASP A 433 5.23 -7.51 -12.32
CA ASP A 433 6.08 -8.45 -13.07
C ASP A 433 5.24 -9.54 -13.76
N ILE A 434 4.17 -10.05 -13.11
CA ILE A 434 3.29 -11.06 -13.71
C ILE A 434 2.40 -10.48 -14.81
N GLU A 435 1.93 -9.24 -14.68
CA GLU A 435 1.13 -8.59 -15.73
C GLU A 435 1.97 -8.31 -16.97
N ALA A 436 3.23 -7.93 -16.78
CA ALA A 436 4.20 -7.78 -17.87
C ALA A 436 4.47 -9.12 -18.56
N GLU A 437 4.73 -10.21 -17.79
CA GLU A 437 4.92 -11.56 -18.33
C GLU A 437 3.72 -12.04 -19.16
N VAL A 438 2.49 -11.76 -18.67
CA VAL A 438 1.25 -12.10 -19.38
C VAL A 438 1.15 -11.35 -20.71
N LEU A 439 1.47 -10.06 -20.71
CA LEU A 439 1.40 -9.23 -21.91
C LEU A 439 2.46 -9.63 -22.94
N ASP A 440 3.69 -9.91 -22.51
CA ASP A 440 4.80 -10.31 -23.38
C ASP A 440 4.59 -11.71 -23.96
N SER A 441 4.11 -12.67 -23.15
CA SER A 441 3.77 -14.02 -23.62
C SER A 441 2.71 -14.02 -24.73
N ALA A 442 1.83 -13.03 -24.74
CA ALA A 442 0.82 -12.88 -25.79
C ALA A 442 1.39 -12.26 -27.06
N ARG A 443 2.42 -11.40 -26.95
CA ARG A 443 3.10 -10.78 -28.10
C ARG A 443 3.99 -11.76 -28.86
N GLU A 444 4.61 -12.72 -28.15
CA GLU A 444 5.49 -13.72 -28.72
C GLU A 444 4.77 -14.83 -29.51
N ARG A 445 3.44 -14.94 -29.37
CA ARG A 445 2.66 -15.90 -30.17
C ARG A 445 2.30 -15.27 -31.51
N PRO A 446 2.90 -15.74 -32.63
CA PRO A 446 2.46 -15.32 -33.95
C PRO A 446 0.98 -15.65 -34.09
N SER A 447 0.21 -14.70 -34.65
CA SER A 447 -1.21 -14.86 -34.97
C SER A 447 -1.38 -16.04 -35.95
N SER A 448 -1.47 -17.25 -35.40
CA SER A 448 -1.86 -18.44 -36.16
C SER A 448 -3.38 -18.49 -36.28
N SER A 449 -3.96 -17.54 -37.01
CA SER A 449 -5.33 -17.68 -37.53
C SER A 449 -5.55 -16.67 -38.66
N ALA A 450 -4.93 -16.94 -39.78
CA ALA A 450 -5.38 -16.53 -41.11
C ALA A 450 -5.28 -17.77 -42.01
N ALA A 451 -6.26 -18.63 -41.87
CA ALA A 451 -6.60 -19.63 -42.86
C ALA A 451 -8.12 -19.86 -42.78
#